data_a8ad1b04a173ca218416db434d36f51b
#
_entry.id   a8ad1b04a173ca218416db434d36f51b
#
_cell.length_a   1.000
_cell.length_b   1.000
_cell.length_c   1.000
_cell.angle_alpha   90.00
_cell.angle_beta   90.00
_cell.angle_gamma   90.00
#
_symmetry.space_group_name_H-M   'P 1'
#
loop_
_entity.id
_entity.type
_entity.pdbx_description
1 polymer ?
#
loop_
_entity_poly.entity_id
_entity_poly.type
_entity_poly.pdbx_seq_one_letter_code
_entity_poly.pdbx_strand_id
1 'polypeptide(L)'
;MKKILILLGWAGLLMAESITLSGTVISDNRKMITSRFMGFVTEVKVSEGDFVKKGDLLYTIDSKEIDSALTQVELGISQAQLSLQMYQNQYMNVKLNLERHKRLLEKDMVSRFEVENLILAEQNLANMIDIAKKQIIQAQARLEEVKNQYRYLNITAPNNGVIVSKNIKVGEMAMPGMPALELSDLTNLEISAEISEDNLRFIQEGKKVVINIPSQNINAVGTVSAIIPNSNPMTHSFKIKISFKNVYNTIYPSMYATVVVE
;
A
#
# COMPACT_ATOMS: atom_id res chain seq x y z
N MET A 1 80.84 0.12 42.73
CA MET A 1 80.29 -0.76 41.74
C MET A 1 78.77 -0.60 41.75
N LYS A 2 78.22 0.24 40.81
CA LYS A 2 76.80 0.53 40.69
C LYS A 2 76.23 -0.38 39.62
N LYS A 3 75.31 -1.29 40.00
CA LYS A 3 74.52 -2.09 39.01
C LYS A 3 73.37 -1.29 38.52
N ILE A 4 73.41 -0.93 37.23
CA ILE A 4 72.28 -0.30 36.50
C ILE A 4 71.36 -1.45 36.03
N LEU A 5 70.13 -1.47 36.57
CA LEU A 5 69.06 -2.40 36.15
C LEU A 5 68.33 -1.75 35.01
N ILE A 6 68.47 -2.26 33.82
CA ILE A 6 67.74 -1.83 32.61
C ILE A 6 66.39 -2.58 32.61
N LEU A 7 65.30 -1.86 32.90
CA LEU A 7 63.95 -2.37 32.74
C LEU A 7 63.56 -2.20 31.25
N LEU A 8 63.58 -3.31 30.51
CA LEU A 8 62.96 -3.36 29.16
C LEU A 8 61.46 -3.42 29.34
N GLY A 9 60.79 -2.27 29.07
CA GLY A 9 59.36 -2.22 28.95
C GLY A 9 58.91 -2.88 27.67
N TRP A 10 58.23 -4.01 27.76
CA TRP A 10 57.57 -4.68 26.66
C TRP A 10 56.26 -3.96 26.35
N ALA A 11 56.27 -3.04 25.38
CA ALA A 11 55.07 -2.47 24.81
C ALA A 11 54.43 -3.55 23.90
N GLY A 12 53.50 -4.30 24.46
CA GLY A 12 52.66 -5.20 23.68
C GLY A 12 51.81 -4.38 22.70
N LEU A 13 52.14 -4.39 21.41
CA LEU A 13 51.23 -3.95 20.37
C LEU A 13 50.01 -4.89 20.40
N LEU A 14 48.89 -4.41 20.92
CA LEU A 14 47.60 -5.03 20.72
C LEU A 14 47.28 -4.85 19.23
N MET A 15 47.58 -5.85 18.39
CA MET A 15 47.07 -5.96 17.03
C MET A 15 45.57 -6.18 17.18
N ALA A 16 44.77 -5.14 16.93
CA ALA A 16 43.33 -5.30 16.78
C ALA A 16 43.13 -6.18 15.53
N GLU A 17 42.63 -7.38 15.73
CA GLU A 17 42.29 -8.31 14.65
C GLU A 17 41.08 -7.74 13.90
N SER A 18 41.32 -7.09 12.77
CA SER A 18 40.26 -6.53 11.96
C SER A 18 39.60 -7.64 11.13
N ILE A 19 38.29 -7.81 11.30
CA ILE A 19 37.50 -8.78 10.56
C ILE A 19 36.92 -8.08 9.32
N THR A 20 37.21 -8.61 8.14
CA THR A 20 36.62 -8.11 6.89
C THR A 20 35.48 -9.01 6.46
N LEU A 21 34.31 -8.45 6.30
CA LEU A 21 33.09 -9.14 5.85
C LEU A 21 32.75 -8.70 4.42
N SER A 22 32.28 -9.66 3.62
CA SER A 22 31.70 -9.39 2.33
C SER A 22 30.22 -9.04 2.47
N GLY A 23 29.78 -8.00 1.83
CA GLY A 23 28.40 -7.54 1.88
C GLY A 23 27.90 -7.03 0.52
N THR A 24 26.61 -6.78 0.48
CA THR A 24 25.92 -6.24 -0.69
C THR A 24 25.04 -5.08 -0.25
N VAL A 25 25.05 -4.00 -1.02
CA VAL A 25 24.12 -2.88 -0.82
C VAL A 25 22.71 -3.36 -1.13
N ILE A 26 21.79 -3.14 -0.19
CA ILE A 26 20.37 -3.44 -0.35
C ILE A 26 19.55 -2.17 -0.15
N SER A 27 18.39 -2.11 -0.80
CA SER A 27 17.37 -1.13 -0.46
C SER A 27 16.40 -1.77 0.54
N ASP A 28 16.22 -1.16 1.69
CA ASP A 28 15.27 -1.64 2.70
C ASP A 28 13.80 -1.48 2.23
N ASN A 29 13.55 -0.61 1.28
CA ASN A 29 12.22 -0.29 0.76
C ASN A 29 12.08 -0.65 -0.74
N ARG A 30 12.34 -1.90 -1.06
CA ARG A 30 12.11 -2.47 -2.38
C ARG A 30 10.68 -2.98 -2.48
N LYS A 31 9.92 -2.53 -3.48
CA LYS A 31 8.51 -2.88 -3.65
C LYS A 31 8.21 -3.45 -5.01
N MET A 32 7.53 -4.58 -5.00
CA MET A 32 6.92 -5.15 -6.20
C MET A 32 5.55 -4.52 -6.40
N ILE A 33 5.38 -3.82 -7.50
CA ILE A 33 4.14 -3.15 -7.87
C ILE A 33 3.28 -4.12 -8.66
N THR A 34 2.12 -4.44 -8.11
CA THR A 34 1.15 -5.35 -8.70
C THR A 34 -0.16 -4.60 -8.96
N SER A 35 -1.00 -5.13 -9.84
CA SER A 35 -2.39 -4.69 -9.96
C SER A 35 -3.24 -5.25 -8.82
N ARG A 36 -4.28 -4.53 -8.42
CA ARG A 36 -5.32 -5.02 -7.50
C ARG A 36 -6.43 -5.77 -8.25
N PHE A 37 -6.70 -5.36 -9.48
CA PHE A 37 -7.73 -5.95 -10.33
C PHE A 37 -7.10 -6.52 -11.60
N MET A 38 -7.78 -7.49 -12.19
CA MET A 38 -7.43 -8.02 -13.50
C MET A 38 -7.92 -7.02 -14.57
N GLY A 39 -7.09 -6.78 -15.59
CA GLY A 39 -7.43 -5.90 -16.70
C GLY A 39 -6.30 -5.81 -17.71
N PHE A 40 -6.61 -5.30 -18.89
CA PHE A 40 -5.60 -5.06 -19.93
C PHE A 40 -4.90 -3.72 -19.69
N VAL A 41 -3.58 -3.72 -19.84
CA VAL A 41 -2.79 -2.49 -19.72
C VAL A 41 -3.07 -1.59 -20.91
N THR A 42 -3.61 -0.41 -20.65
CA THR A 42 -3.91 0.60 -21.67
C THR A 42 -2.76 1.56 -21.88
N GLU A 43 -2.00 1.85 -20.84
CA GLU A 43 -0.87 2.78 -20.89
C GLU A 43 0.19 2.42 -19.86
N VAL A 44 1.47 2.60 -20.21
CA VAL A 44 2.62 2.53 -19.29
C VAL A 44 3.40 3.82 -19.40
N LYS A 45 3.51 4.56 -18.30
CA LYS A 45 4.13 5.90 -18.24
C LYS A 45 5.63 5.88 -17.91
N VAL A 46 6.16 4.73 -17.50
CA VAL A 46 7.52 4.62 -16.96
C VAL A 46 8.33 3.56 -17.68
N SER A 47 9.64 3.73 -17.63
CA SER A 47 10.64 2.79 -18.10
C SER A 47 11.63 2.42 -16.99
N GLU A 48 12.40 1.35 -17.20
CA GLU A 48 13.50 0.99 -16.30
C GLU A 48 14.53 2.12 -16.26
N GLY A 49 14.98 2.46 -15.06
CA GLY A 49 15.87 3.58 -14.79
C GLY A 49 15.16 4.90 -14.46
N ASP A 50 13.85 5.03 -14.69
CA ASP A 50 13.14 6.26 -14.39
C ASP A 50 12.99 6.48 -12.87
N PHE A 51 13.24 7.71 -12.44
CA PHE A 51 12.95 8.15 -11.08
C PHE A 51 11.50 8.60 -10.97
N VAL A 52 10.78 8.06 -10.01
CA VAL A 52 9.37 8.38 -9.72
C VAL A 52 9.20 8.89 -8.30
N LYS A 53 8.22 9.78 -8.12
CA LYS A 53 7.79 10.27 -6.82
C LYS A 53 6.55 9.51 -6.36
N LYS A 54 6.33 9.49 -5.05
CA LYS A 54 5.09 8.95 -4.47
C LYS A 54 3.86 9.61 -5.11
N GLY A 55 2.96 8.80 -5.65
CA GLY A 55 1.74 9.22 -6.33
C GLY A 55 1.86 9.38 -7.84
N ASP A 56 3.06 9.32 -8.42
CA ASP A 56 3.23 9.34 -9.87
C ASP A 56 2.54 8.14 -10.51
N LEU A 57 1.86 8.36 -11.63
CA LEU A 57 1.19 7.31 -12.39
C LEU A 57 2.23 6.43 -13.08
N LEU A 58 2.18 5.14 -12.81
CA LEU A 58 3.08 4.16 -13.39
C LEU A 58 2.49 3.50 -14.63
N TYR A 59 1.29 2.96 -14.51
CA TYR A 59 0.52 2.39 -15.62
C TYR A 59 -0.96 2.37 -15.31
N THR A 60 -1.78 2.25 -16.34
CA THR A 60 -3.25 2.14 -16.28
C THR A 60 -3.71 0.81 -16.84
N ILE A 61 -4.75 0.27 -16.24
CA ILE A 61 -5.48 -0.89 -16.76
C ILE A 61 -6.94 -0.53 -16.99
N ASP A 62 -7.60 -1.17 -17.95
CA ASP A 62 -9.05 -1.18 -18.04
C ASP A 62 -9.61 -2.43 -17.35
N SER A 63 -10.85 -2.34 -16.92
CA SER A 63 -11.56 -3.48 -16.34
C SER A 63 -13.04 -3.40 -16.72
N LYS A 64 -13.43 -4.25 -17.67
CA LYS A 64 -14.84 -4.39 -18.08
C LYS A 64 -15.74 -4.83 -16.92
N GLU A 65 -15.18 -5.53 -15.94
CA GLU A 65 -15.92 -5.95 -14.74
C GLU A 65 -16.36 -4.75 -13.91
N ILE A 66 -15.46 -3.77 -13.70
CA ILE A 66 -15.76 -2.54 -12.95
C ILE A 66 -16.72 -1.67 -13.73
N ASP A 67 -16.57 -1.54 -15.07
CA ASP A 67 -17.50 -0.81 -15.93
C ASP A 67 -18.90 -1.40 -15.86
N SER A 68 -19.02 -2.72 -15.93
CA SER A 68 -20.28 -3.42 -15.82
C SER A 68 -20.91 -3.24 -14.43
N ALA A 69 -20.11 -3.31 -13.37
CA ALA A 69 -20.58 -3.06 -12.00
C ALA A 69 -21.09 -1.62 -11.82
N LEU A 70 -20.40 -0.62 -12.38
CA LEU A 70 -20.84 0.77 -12.37
C LEU A 70 -22.22 0.91 -13.01
N THR A 71 -22.35 0.43 -14.25
CA THR A 71 -23.60 0.49 -15.00
C THR A 71 -24.75 -0.17 -14.22
N GLN A 72 -24.51 -1.34 -13.64
CA GLN A 72 -25.52 -2.06 -12.86
C GLN A 72 -25.98 -1.27 -11.63
N VAL A 73 -25.06 -0.62 -10.92
CA VAL A 73 -25.41 0.20 -9.75
C VAL A 73 -26.18 1.46 -10.16
N GLU A 74 -25.79 2.13 -11.24
CA GLU A 74 -26.49 3.32 -11.76
C GLU A 74 -27.93 3.00 -12.18
N LEU A 75 -28.14 1.85 -12.84
CA LEU A 75 -29.49 1.37 -13.18
C LEU A 75 -30.29 1.06 -11.91
N GLY A 76 -29.66 0.47 -10.88
CA GLY A 76 -30.31 0.22 -9.59
C GLY A 76 -30.76 1.50 -8.88
N ILE A 77 -29.96 2.55 -8.92
CA ILE A 77 -30.32 3.87 -8.38
C ILE A 77 -31.54 4.44 -9.15
N SER A 78 -31.50 4.41 -10.46
CA SER A 78 -32.59 4.89 -11.29
C SER A 78 -33.90 4.16 -11.00
N GLN A 79 -33.87 2.84 -10.85
CA GLN A 79 -35.04 2.04 -10.51
C GLN A 79 -35.58 2.40 -9.10
N ALA A 80 -34.71 2.57 -8.11
CA ALA A 80 -35.14 2.98 -6.77
C ALA A 80 -35.75 4.39 -6.74
N GLN A 81 -35.23 5.32 -7.55
CA GLN A 81 -35.79 6.66 -7.72
C GLN A 81 -37.19 6.65 -8.34
N LEU A 82 -37.39 5.84 -9.38
CA LEU A 82 -38.70 5.67 -10.00
C LEU A 82 -39.71 5.06 -9.01
N SER A 83 -39.30 4.08 -8.22
CA SER A 83 -40.13 3.50 -7.16
C SER A 83 -40.53 4.54 -6.11
N LEU A 84 -39.58 5.36 -5.66
CA LEU A 84 -39.86 6.47 -4.75
C LEU A 84 -40.91 7.43 -5.33
N GLN A 85 -40.74 7.82 -6.58
CA GLN A 85 -41.69 8.73 -7.25
C GLN A 85 -43.10 8.11 -7.34
N MET A 86 -43.18 6.83 -7.67
CA MET A 86 -44.45 6.08 -7.71
C MET A 86 -45.14 6.11 -6.34
N TYR A 87 -44.45 5.80 -5.25
CA TYR A 87 -45.03 5.82 -3.89
C TYR A 87 -45.42 7.22 -3.46
N GLN A 88 -44.64 8.25 -3.82
CA GLN A 88 -44.99 9.65 -3.56
C GLN A 88 -46.30 10.07 -4.25
N ASN A 89 -46.47 9.69 -5.51
CA ASN A 89 -47.69 9.97 -6.27
C ASN A 89 -48.91 9.25 -5.66
N GLN A 90 -48.74 7.99 -5.25
CA GLN A 90 -49.81 7.23 -4.56
C GLN A 90 -50.15 7.84 -3.20
N TYR A 91 -49.12 8.25 -2.42
CA TYR A 91 -49.29 8.91 -1.14
C TYR A 91 -50.08 10.21 -1.28
N MET A 92 -49.77 11.06 -2.27
CA MET A 92 -50.47 12.28 -2.53
C MET A 92 -51.95 12.04 -2.88
N ASN A 93 -52.26 11.01 -3.66
CA ASN A 93 -53.62 10.63 -4.00
C ASN A 93 -54.41 10.19 -2.78
N VAL A 94 -53.87 9.26 -1.97
CA VAL A 94 -54.49 8.77 -0.75
C VAL A 94 -54.72 9.93 0.26
N LYS A 95 -53.73 10.82 0.41
CA LYS A 95 -53.83 11.98 1.29
C LYS A 95 -54.95 12.92 0.88
N LEU A 96 -55.09 13.24 -0.41
CA LEU A 96 -56.20 14.06 -0.90
C LEU A 96 -57.55 13.40 -0.66
N ASN A 97 -57.65 12.09 -0.86
CA ASN A 97 -58.87 11.33 -0.57
C ASN A 97 -59.19 11.30 0.91
N LEU A 98 -58.21 11.13 1.78
CA LEU A 98 -58.38 11.19 3.23
C LEU A 98 -58.90 12.54 3.69
N GLU A 99 -58.35 13.63 3.20
CA GLU A 99 -58.82 15.00 3.53
C GLU A 99 -60.26 15.24 3.06
N ARG A 100 -60.66 14.70 1.93
CA ARG A 100 -62.05 14.75 1.45
C ARG A 100 -62.98 13.94 2.36
N HIS A 101 -62.60 12.70 2.70
CA HIS A 101 -63.41 11.83 3.52
C HIS A 101 -63.52 12.34 4.98
N LYS A 102 -62.51 12.95 5.55
CA LYS A 102 -62.58 13.62 6.85
C LYS A 102 -63.65 14.71 6.87
N ARG A 103 -63.73 15.57 5.85
CA ARG A 103 -64.76 16.60 5.72
C ARG A 103 -66.17 16.05 5.49
N LEU A 104 -66.29 14.88 4.83
CA LEU A 104 -67.55 14.18 4.62
C LEU A 104 -68.00 13.48 5.92
N LEU A 105 -67.10 12.96 6.72
CA LEU A 105 -67.38 12.36 8.01
C LEU A 105 -67.95 13.39 9.00
N GLU A 106 -67.43 14.63 9.01
CA GLU A 106 -67.98 15.74 9.81
C GLU A 106 -69.43 16.05 9.47
N LYS A 107 -69.92 15.62 8.32
CA LYS A 107 -71.29 15.79 7.83
C LYS A 107 -72.11 14.48 7.85
N ASP A 108 -71.57 13.44 8.50
CA ASP A 108 -72.16 12.09 8.57
C ASP A 108 -72.42 11.46 7.18
N MET A 109 -71.66 11.84 6.14
CA MET A 109 -71.84 11.35 4.76
C MET A 109 -70.98 10.13 4.41
N VAL A 110 -70.04 9.72 5.27
CA VAL A 110 -69.17 8.52 5.15
C VAL A 110 -68.99 7.85 6.50
N SER A 111 -68.61 6.57 6.50
CA SER A 111 -68.37 5.83 7.74
C SER A 111 -67.00 6.13 8.36
N ARG A 112 -66.85 5.98 9.66
CA ARG A 112 -65.55 6.03 10.37
C ARG A 112 -64.57 4.99 9.83
N PHE A 113 -65.08 3.80 9.51
CA PHE A 113 -64.27 2.70 8.96
C PHE A 113 -63.58 3.09 7.64
N GLU A 114 -64.27 3.83 6.75
CA GLU A 114 -63.66 4.31 5.49
C GLU A 114 -62.52 5.30 5.75
N VAL A 115 -62.68 6.20 6.72
CA VAL A 115 -61.63 7.16 7.10
C VAL A 115 -60.43 6.45 7.75
N GLU A 116 -60.67 5.49 8.64
CA GLU A 116 -59.64 4.69 9.30
C GLU A 116 -58.81 3.89 8.28
N ASN A 117 -59.44 3.28 7.28
CA ASN A 117 -58.77 2.59 6.19
C ASN A 117 -57.86 3.51 5.35
N LEU A 118 -58.30 4.74 5.08
CA LEU A 118 -57.48 5.73 4.39
C LEU A 118 -56.30 6.21 5.22
N ILE A 119 -56.46 6.35 6.54
CA ILE A 119 -55.37 6.65 7.46
C ILE A 119 -54.30 5.54 7.45
N LEU A 120 -54.73 4.27 7.51
CA LEU A 120 -53.81 3.14 7.44
C LEU A 120 -53.10 3.06 6.06
N ALA A 121 -53.81 3.34 4.98
CA ALA A 121 -53.25 3.40 3.63
C ALA A 121 -52.20 4.52 3.50
N GLU A 122 -52.48 5.71 4.05
CA GLU A 122 -51.51 6.82 4.08
C GLU A 122 -50.24 6.45 4.85
N GLN A 123 -50.38 5.86 6.04
CA GLN A 123 -49.26 5.43 6.87
C GLN A 123 -48.41 4.36 6.17
N ASN A 124 -49.04 3.38 5.53
CA ASN A 124 -48.35 2.33 4.78
C ASN A 124 -47.53 2.93 3.62
N LEU A 125 -48.09 3.90 2.89
CA LEU A 125 -47.38 4.57 1.80
C LEU A 125 -46.23 5.44 2.32
N ALA A 126 -46.40 6.11 3.48
CA ALA A 126 -45.32 6.85 4.11
C ALA A 126 -44.16 5.94 4.50
N ASN A 127 -44.44 4.73 5.03
CA ASN A 127 -43.42 3.72 5.29
C ASN A 127 -42.72 3.24 4.01
N MET A 128 -43.47 3.00 2.92
CA MET A 128 -42.90 2.60 1.62
C MET A 128 -42.01 3.69 1.05
N ILE A 129 -42.36 4.98 1.20
CA ILE A 129 -41.51 6.12 0.82
C ILE A 129 -40.20 6.10 1.63
N ASP A 130 -40.25 5.87 2.95
CA ASP A 130 -39.04 5.79 3.78
C ASP A 130 -38.14 4.62 3.36
N ILE A 131 -38.72 3.45 3.09
CA ILE A 131 -38.00 2.28 2.58
C ILE A 131 -37.31 2.62 1.24
N ALA A 132 -38.03 3.21 0.29
CA ALA A 132 -37.46 3.58 -1.01
C ALA A 132 -36.33 4.60 -0.87
N LYS A 133 -36.44 5.58 0.01
CA LYS A 133 -35.35 6.52 0.32
C LYS A 133 -34.12 5.80 0.85
N LYS A 134 -34.27 4.86 1.76
CA LYS A 134 -33.17 4.05 2.32
C LYS A 134 -32.51 3.18 1.25
N GLN A 135 -33.29 2.64 0.32
CA GLN A 135 -32.76 1.87 -0.82
C GLN A 135 -31.89 2.75 -1.75
N ILE A 136 -32.30 4.00 -1.99
CA ILE A 136 -31.49 4.97 -2.76
C ILE A 136 -30.16 5.23 -2.05
N ILE A 137 -30.19 5.49 -0.73
CA ILE A 137 -28.97 5.72 0.06
C ILE A 137 -28.02 4.52 0.00
N GLN A 138 -28.57 3.30 0.13
CA GLN A 138 -27.79 2.07 0.03
C GLN A 138 -27.16 1.90 -1.37
N ALA A 139 -27.92 2.18 -2.43
CA ALA A 139 -27.40 2.10 -3.80
C ALA A 139 -26.33 3.17 -4.07
N GLN A 140 -26.51 4.39 -3.51
CA GLN A 140 -25.49 5.46 -3.61
C GLN A 140 -24.19 5.10 -2.87
N ALA A 141 -24.29 4.47 -1.68
CA ALA A 141 -23.09 3.98 -0.98
C ALA A 141 -22.34 2.93 -1.81
N ARG A 142 -23.08 2.04 -2.49
CA ARG A 142 -22.47 1.07 -3.40
C ARG A 142 -21.85 1.72 -4.64
N LEU A 143 -22.44 2.81 -5.15
CA LEU A 143 -21.84 3.60 -6.24
C LEU A 143 -20.47 4.17 -5.83
N GLU A 144 -20.37 4.73 -4.63
CA GLU A 144 -19.10 5.24 -4.12
C GLU A 144 -18.05 4.13 -3.93
N GLU A 145 -18.47 2.92 -3.53
CA GLU A 145 -17.59 1.76 -3.47
C GLU A 145 -17.02 1.41 -4.85
N VAL A 146 -17.89 1.30 -5.87
CA VAL A 146 -17.44 1.02 -7.25
C VAL A 146 -16.55 2.14 -7.79
N LYS A 147 -16.88 3.41 -7.57
CA LYS A 147 -16.04 4.54 -7.95
C LYS A 147 -14.67 4.51 -7.28
N ASN A 148 -14.60 4.05 -6.03
CA ASN A 148 -13.32 3.84 -5.35
C ASN A 148 -12.47 2.76 -6.02
N GLN A 149 -13.10 1.73 -6.61
CA GLN A 149 -12.39 0.69 -7.35
C GLN A 149 -11.71 1.24 -8.61
N TYR A 150 -12.30 2.23 -9.29
CA TYR A 150 -11.67 2.91 -10.43
C TYR A 150 -10.32 3.53 -10.11
N ARG A 151 -10.11 4.04 -8.89
CA ARG A 151 -8.80 4.60 -8.50
C ARG A 151 -7.69 3.56 -8.53
N TYR A 152 -8.03 2.29 -8.35
CA TYR A 152 -7.06 1.19 -8.41
C TYR A 152 -6.75 0.70 -9.83
N LEU A 153 -7.44 1.23 -10.85
CA LEU A 153 -7.09 1.01 -12.26
C LEU A 153 -5.89 1.88 -12.67
N ASN A 154 -5.66 2.98 -11.97
CA ASN A 154 -4.49 3.84 -12.11
C ASN A 154 -3.47 3.44 -11.06
N ILE A 155 -2.48 2.68 -11.46
CA ILE A 155 -1.45 2.18 -10.57
C ILE A 155 -0.38 3.25 -10.38
N THR A 156 -0.20 3.70 -9.14
CA THR A 156 0.71 4.80 -8.78
C THR A 156 1.85 4.33 -7.90
N ALA A 157 2.94 5.10 -7.89
CA ALA A 157 4.10 4.83 -7.05
C ALA A 157 3.77 4.99 -5.56
N PRO A 158 4.01 3.98 -4.72
CA PRO A 158 3.71 4.02 -3.29
C PRO A 158 4.72 4.86 -2.49
N ASN A 159 5.92 5.05 -3.02
CA ASN A 159 7.02 5.85 -2.46
C ASN A 159 7.89 6.41 -3.59
N ASN A 160 8.82 7.30 -3.24
CA ASN A 160 9.85 7.76 -4.15
C ASN A 160 10.83 6.61 -4.43
N GLY A 161 11.40 6.57 -5.64
CA GLY A 161 12.40 5.58 -5.99
C GLY A 161 12.67 5.49 -7.48
N VAL A 162 13.42 4.48 -7.87
CA VAL A 162 13.76 4.17 -9.27
C VAL A 162 13.10 2.86 -9.69
N ILE A 163 12.56 2.83 -10.90
CA ILE A 163 12.04 1.60 -11.51
C ILE A 163 13.22 0.71 -11.90
N VAL A 164 13.38 -0.42 -11.23
CA VAL A 164 14.50 -1.34 -11.47
C VAL A 164 14.14 -2.50 -12.39
N SER A 165 12.85 -2.79 -12.56
CA SER A 165 12.37 -3.81 -13.49
C SER A 165 10.98 -3.47 -14.02
N LYS A 166 10.75 -3.74 -15.31
CA LYS A 166 9.46 -3.57 -16.00
C LYS A 166 9.06 -4.86 -16.72
N ASN A 167 8.13 -5.60 -16.14
CA ASN A 167 7.65 -6.88 -16.63
C ASN A 167 6.24 -6.79 -17.24
N ILE A 168 5.85 -5.59 -17.71
CA ILE A 168 4.53 -5.38 -18.29
C ILE A 168 4.59 -4.39 -19.45
N LYS A 169 3.77 -4.64 -20.49
CA LYS A 169 3.65 -3.80 -21.67
C LYS A 169 2.19 -3.47 -21.95
N VAL A 170 1.97 -2.42 -22.74
CA VAL A 170 0.65 -2.06 -23.25
C VAL A 170 0.06 -3.23 -24.03
N GLY A 171 -1.21 -3.56 -23.77
CA GLY A 171 -1.92 -4.70 -24.36
C GLY A 171 -1.77 -6.02 -23.61
N GLU A 172 -0.86 -6.11 -22.62
CA GLU A 172 -0.74 -7.30 -21.76
C GLU A 172 -1.75 -7.26 -20.62
N MET A 173 -2.05 -8.44 -20.07
CA MET A 173 -2.97 -8.56 -18.94
C MET A 173 -2.23 -8.40 -17.62
N ALA A 174 -2.63 -7.42 -16.84
CA ALA A 174 -2.20 -7.28 -15.45
C ALA A 174 -3.09 -8.15 -14.55
N MET A 175 -2.48 -8.91 -13.64
CA MET A 175 -3.18 -9.79 -12.71
C MET A 175 -2.78 -9.49 -11.26
N PRO A 176 -3.70 -9.64 -10.29
CA PRO A 176 -3.38 -9.54 -8.88
C PRO A 176 -2.27 -10.54 -8.49
N GLY A 177 -1.29 -10.03 -7.73
CA GLY A 177 -0.17 -10.86 -7.25
C GLY A 177 0.98 -11.06 -8.26
N MET A 178 0.81 -10.70 -9.54
CA MET A 178 1.92 -10.69 -10.51
C MET A 178 2.65 -9.34 -10.49
N PRO A 179 3.96 -9.32 -10.20
CA PRO A 179 4.75 -8.10 -10.24
C PRO A 179 4.85 -7.54 -11.67
N ALA A 180 4.27 -6.36 -11.89
CA ALA A 180 4.34 -5.63 -13.15
C ALA A 180 5.61 -4.76 -13.23
N LEU A 181 5.93 -4.10 -12.12
CA LEU A 181 7.09 -3.22 -11.98
C LEU A 181 7.76 -3.50 -10.64
N GLU A 182 9.04 -3.17 -10.56
CA GLU A 182 9.78 -3.18 -9.32
C GLU A 182 10.34 -1.79 -9.04
N LEU A 183 10.01 -1.25 -7.86
CA LEU A 183 10.43 0.06 -7.39
C LEU A 183 11.43 -0.10 -6.24
N SER A 184 12.59 0.53 -6.34
CA SER A 184 13.63 0.56 -5.30
C SER A 184 13.84 1.97 -4.80
N ASP A 185 13.77 2.14 -3.48
CA ASP A 185 14.11 3.40 -2.82
C ASP A 185 15.64 3.52 -2.71
N LEU A 186 16.20 4.57 -3.27
CA LEU A 186 17.64 4.82 -3.22
C LEU A 186 18.08 5.72 -2.06
N THR A 187 17.13 6.24 -1.27
CA THR A 187 17.44 7.14 -0.14
C THR A 187 17.85 6.38 1.11
N ASN A 188 17.26 5.21 1.33
CA ASN A 188 17.49 4.35 2.48
C ASN A 188 18.18 3.06 2.04
N LEU A 189 19.49 3.14 1.86
CA LEU A 189 20.31 1.98 1.55
C LEU A 189 20.95 1.42 2.82
N GLU A 190 21.02 0.11 2.89
CA GLU A 190 21.73 -0.63 3.92
C GLU A 190 22.75 -1.59 3.27
N ILE A 191 23.70 -2.09 4.05
CA ILE A 191 24.54 -3.20 3.63
C ILE A 191 24.08 -4.45 4.36
N SER A 192 23.79 -5.49 3.57
CA SER A 192 23.62 -6.83 4.08
C SER A 192 24.95 -7.57 3.97
N ALA A 193 25.53 -7.94 5.10
CA ALA A 193 26.77 -8.71 5.16
C ALA A 193 26.55 -10.03 5.90
N GLU A 194 27.41 -11.00 5.65
CA GLU A 194 27.40 -12.29 6.35
C GLU A 194 28.59 -12.37 7.29
N ILE A 195 28.31 -12.82 8.53
CA ILE A 195 29.33 -13.07 9.54
C ILE A 195 29.25 -14.52 10.00
N SER A 196 30.41 -15.17 10.14
CA SER A 196 30.49 -16.53 10.66
C SER A 196 30.09 -16.57 12.14
N GLU A 197 29.58 -17.70 12.59
CA GLU A 197 29.18 -17.93 13.99
C GLU A 197 30.32 -17.66 14.95
N ASP A 198 31.55 -18.05 14.61
CA ASP A 198 32.75 -17.83 15.44
C ASP A 198 33.07 -16.35 15.68
N ASN A 199 32.73 -15.49 14.68
CA ASN A 199 33.03 -14.08 14.72
C ASN A 199 31.86 -13.25 15.28
N LEU A 200 30.69 -13.86 15.50
CA LEU A 200 29.49 -13.17 16.00
C LEU A 200 29.74 -12.44 17.33
N ARG A 201 30.62 -12.98 18.20
CA ARG A 201 31.01 -12.36 19.46
C ARG A 201 31.65 -10.97 19.34
N PHE A 202 32.18 -10.64 18.17
CA PHE A 202 32.81 -9.33 17.91
C PHE A 202 31.85 -8.28 17.37
N ILE A 203 30.59 -8.68 17.08
CA ILE A 203 29.56 -7.80 16.54
C ILE A 203 28.41 -7.63 17.55
N GLN A 204 28.00 -6.38 17.72
CA GLN A 204 26.83 -6.03 18.50
C GLN A 204 26.05 -4.94 17.75
N GLU A 205 24.74 -4.86 17.98
CA GLU A 205 23.94 -3.75 17.48
C GLU A 205 24.47 -2.42 18.02
N GLY A 206 24.52 -1.41 17.15
CA GLY A 206 25.09 -0.10 17.46
C GLY A 206 26.61 -0.02 17.25
N LYS A 207 27.33 -1.13 16.98
CA LYS A 207 28.76 -1.07 16.68
C LYS A 207 29.04 -0.33 15.38
N LYS A 208 30.02 0.58 15.41
CA LYS A 208 30.50 1.28 14.22
C LYS A 208 31.42 0.38 13.42
N VAL A 209 31.30 0.45 12.10
CA VAL A 209 32.10 -0.33 11.14
C VAL A 209 32.51 0.55 9.98
N VAL A 210 33.64 0.22 9.35
CA VAL A 210 34.09 0.90 8.15
C VAL A 210 33.55 0.16 6.92
N ILE A 211 32.91 0.88 6.05
CA ILE A 211 32.33 0.38 4.79
C ILE A 211 33.20 0.85 3.63
N ASN A 212 33.57 -0.06 2.76
CA ASN A 212 34.21 0.27 1.50
C ASN A 212 33.36 -0.26 0.34
N ILE A 213 33.04 0.60 -0.63
CA ILE A 213 32.35 0.24 -1.89
C ILE A 213 33.33 0.44 -3.03
N PRO A 214 34.07 -0.63 -3.42
CA PRO A 214 35.21 -0.50 -4.33
C PRO A 214 34.83 0.06 -5.70
N SER A 215 33.64 -0.29 -6.23
CA SER A 215 33.18 0.15 -7.56
C SER A 215 33.03 1.67 -7.66
N GLN A 216 32.85 2.39 -6.54
CA GLN A 216 32.69 3.82 -6.49
C GLN A 216 33.84 4.52 -5.75
N ASN A 217 34.83 3.74 -5.26
CA ASN A 217 35.93 4.23 -4.43
C ASN A 217 35.45 5.04 -3.21
N ILE A 218 34.34 4.57 -2.59
CA ILE A 218 33.71 5.23 -1.46
C ILE A 218 34.04 4.48 -0.18
N ASN A 219 34.55 5.24 0.83
CA ASN A 219 34.68 4.77 2.19
C ASN A 219 33.67 5.54 3.07
N ALA A 220 32.91 4.84 3.85
CA ALA A 220 31.91 5.40 4.75
C ALA A 220 31.94 4.71 6.12
N VAL A 221 31.44 5.38 7.13
CA VAL A 221 31.21 4.78 8.45
C VAL A 221 29.78 4.36 8.53
N GLY A 222 29.54 3.10 8.82
CA GLY A 222 28.22 2.55 9.09
C GLY A 222 28.05 2.12 10.54
N THR A 223 26.83 1.78 10.90
CA THR A 223 26.47 1.27 12.21
C THR A 223 25.67 -0.01 12.01
N VAL A 224 26.00 -1.05 12.74
CA VAL A 224 25.23 -2.31 12.73
C VAL A 224 23.83 -2.02 13.25
N SER A 225 22.84 -2.11 12.35
CA SER A 225 21.44 -1.81 12.66
C SER A 225 20.68 -3.01 13.18
N ALA A 226 21.04 -4.21 12.73
CA ALA A 226 20.43 -5.46 13.19
C ALA A 226 21.32 -6.66 12.94
N ILE A 227 21.19 -7.66 13.81
CA ILE A 227 21.70 -9.02 13.61
C ILE A 227 20.50 -9.92 13.42
N ILE A 228 20.40 -10.59 12.26
CA ILE A 228 19.26 -11.45 11.94
C ILE A 228 19.46 -12.81 12.60
N PRO A 229 18.63 -13.22 13.59
CA PRO A 229 18.81 -14.45 14.36
C PRO A 229 18.34 -15.69 13.58
N ASN A 230 18.75 -15.78 12.31
CA ASN A 230 18.48 -16.90 11.44
C ASN A 230 19.77 -17.29 10.71
N SER A 231 20.47 -18.29 11.24
CA SER A 231 21.72 -18.77 10.66
C SER A 231 21.43 -19.57 9.38
N ASN A 232 22.32 -19.43 8.40
CA ASN A 232 22.35 -20.33 7.29
C ASN A 232 23.06 -21.62 7.70
N PRO A 233 22.38 -22.77 7.75
CA PRO A 233 22.97 -24.02 8.25
C PRO A 233 24.06 -24.58 7.31
N MET A 234 24.12 -24.14 6.05
CA MET A 234 25.15 -24.59 5.11
C MET A 234 26.45 -23.81 5.25
N THR A 235 26.39 -22.53 5.59
CA THR A 235 27.54 -21.64 5.70
C THR A 235 27.92 -21.30 7.13
N HIS A 236 27.14 -21.74 8.13
CA HIS A 236 27.28 -21.38 9.54
C HIS A 236 27.46 -19.87 9.75
N SER A 237 26.65 -19.08 9.01
CA SER A 237 26.73 -17.62 9.02
C SER A 237 25.41 -16.99 9.40
N PHE A 238 25.49 -15.80 10.00
CA PHE A 238 24.38 -14.93 10.30
C PHE A 238 24.40 -13.72 9.36
N LYS A 239 23.23 -13.23 9.01
CA LYS A 239 23.10 -11.95 8.29
C LYS A 239 23.11 -10.79 9.27
N ILE A 240 23.87 -9.77 8.95
CA ILE A 240 23.86 -8.49 9.65
C ILE A 240 23.44 -7.40 8.70
N LYS A 241 22.68 -6.43 9.20
CA LYS A 241 22.34 -5.20 8.49
C LYS A 241 23.17 -4.06 9.04
N ILE A 242 23.65 -3.22 8.16
CA ILE A 242 24.47 -2.08 8.50
C ILE A 242 23.87 -0.86 7.84
N SER A 243 23.41 0.09 8.64
CA SER A 243 22.92 1.36 8.16
C SER A 243 24.09 2.32 7.93
N PHE A 244 24.01 3.09 6.87
CA PHE A 244 24.96 4.16 6.57
C PHE A 244 24.26 5.34 5.93
N LYS A 245 24.83 6.52 6.06
CA LYS A 245 24.28 7.72 5.42
C LYS A 245 24.72 7.75 3.96
N ASN A 246 23.78 7.51 3.05
CA ASN A 246 24.05 7.67 1.62
C ASN A 246 24.11 9.16 1.28
N VAL A 247 25.32 9.68 1.13
CA VAL A 247 25.58 11.06 0.71
C VAL A 247 25.80 11.12 -0.81
N TYR A 248 25.95 9.98 -1.45
CA TYR A 248 26.34 9.85 -2.85
C TYR A 248 25.21 9.26 -3.67
N ASN A 249 24.73 9.98 -4.68
CA ASN A 249 23.69 9.50 -5.59
C ASN A 249 24.16 8.40 -6.56
N THR A 250 25.38 7.88 -6.40
CA THR A 250 26.01 6.87 -7.26
C THR A 250 26.01 5.47 -6.67
N ILE A 251 25.43 5.31 -5.48
CA ILE A 251 25.33 3.99 -4.83
C ILE A 251 23.98 3.36 -5.20
N TYR A 252 24.04 2.17 -5.78
CA TYR A 252 22.86 1.41 -6.19
C TYR A 252 22.75 0.09 -5.45
N PRO A 253 21.55 -0.42 -5.25
CA PRO A 253 21.34 -1.79 -4.75
C PRO A 253 22.10 -2.83 -5.59
N SER A 254 22.48 -3.92 -4.95
CA SER A 254 23.29 -5.02 -5.53
C SER A 254 24.78 -4.68 -5.77
N MET A 255 25.24 -3.47 -5.42
CA MET A 255 26.69 -3.20 -5.42
C MET A 255 27.37 -3.99 -4.30
N TYR A 256 28.59 -4.50 -4.63
CA TYR A 256 29.44 -5.16 -3.67
C TYR A 256 30.03 -4.14 -2.68
N ALA A 257 30.06 -4.52 -1.42
CA ALA A 257 30.68 -3.74 -0.35
C ALA A 257 31.52 -4.64 0.54
N THR A 258 32.59 -4.11 1.11
CA THR A 258 33.32 -4.75 2.20
C THR A 258 33.09 -3.99 3.49
N VAL A 259 32.97 -4.70 4.57
CA VAL A 259 32.76 -4.17 5.92
C VAL A 259 33.90 -4.59 6.80
N VAL A 260 34.64 -3.62 7.33
CA VAL A 260 35.74 -3.86 8.27
C VAL A 260 35.25 -3.57 9.67
N VAL A 261 35.40 -4.57 10.53
CA VAL A 261 35.05 -4.52 11.94
C VAL A 261 36.36 -4.45 12.73
N GLU A 262 36.55 -3.35 13.46
CA GLU A 262 37.67 -3.12 14.36
C GLU A 262 37.36 -3.58 15.79
#